data_d1d28b5d4409067e287dae94cfac4843
#
_entry.id   d1d28b5d4409067e287dae94cfac4843
#
_cell.length_a   1.000
_cell.length_b   1.000
_cell.length_c   1.000
_cell.angle_alpha   90.00
_cell.angle_beta   90.00
_cell.angle_gamma   90.00
#
_symmetry.space_group_name_H-M   'P 1'
#
loop_
_entity.id
_entity.type
_entity.pdbx_description
1 polymer ?
#
loop_
_entity_poly.entity_id
_entity_poly.type
_entity_poly.pdbx_seq_one_letter_code
_entity_poly.pdbx_strand_id
1 'polypeptide(L)'
;MITIRRFRDEDAATMTDIYARAVAELGPKSYGPEQVAIWASLQPNPDQFKKLMTDGRYCLVAVDQNDRAVAFGDVEPDGHIGFLYASPDVAGTGVVASLYGELENAANAQNIGKLYSEASELAKSFLLKQGFSVVE
;
A
#
# COMPACT_ATOMS: atom_id res chain seq x y z
N MET A 1 6.99 3.29 18.12
CA MET A 1 6.41 1.94 17.94
C MET A 1 5.35 1.98 16.84
N ILE A 2 5.37 1.02 15.93
CA ILE A 2 4.40 0.92 14.84
C ILE A 2 3.40 -0.18 15.17
N THR A 3 2.11 0.13 15.01
CA THR A 3 1.02 -0.82 15.18
C THR A 3 0.27 -0.97 13.87
N ILE A 4 -0.20 -2.16 13.55
CA ILE A 4 -0.98 -2.42 12.33
C ILE A 4 -2.42 -2.70 12.75
N ARG A 5 -3.35 -2.00 12.13
CA ARG A 5 -4.79 -2.13 12.41
C ARG A 5 -5.62 -1.96 11.15
N ARG A 6 -6.91 -2.23 11.25
CA ARG A 6 -7.85 -2.04 10.16
C ARG A 6 -8.00 -0.55 9.84
N PHE A 7 -8.29 -0.27 8.57
CA PHE A 7 -8.59 1.07 8.09
C PHE A 7 -9.77 1.69 8.85
N ARG A 8 -9.68 3.00 9.09
CA ARG A 8 -10.77 3.84 9.62
C ARG A 8 -10.94 5.04 8.69
N ASP A 9 -12.15 5.59 8.63
CA ASP A 9 -12.43 6.75 7.76
C ASP A 9 -11.46 7.91 8.00
N GLU A 10 -11.03 8.12 9.24
CA GLU A 10 -10.10 9.19 9.62
C GLU A 10 -8.72 9.02 8.97
N ASP A 11 -8.37 7.83 8.51
CA ASP A 11 -7.07 7.59 7.87
C ASP A 11 -7.01 8.09 6.44
N ALA A 12 -8.16 8.29 5.79
CA ALA A 12 -8.22 8.57 4.36
C ALA A 12 -7.41 9.79 3.92
N ALA A 13 -7.50 10.89 4.64
CA ALA A 13 -6.75 12.11 4.30
C ALA A 13 -5.24 11.87 4.39
N THR A 14 -4.79 11.16 5.43
CA THR A 14 -3.37 10.83 5.60
C THR A 14 -2.91 9.87 4.50
N MET A 15 -3.74 8.92 4.10
CA MET A 15 -3.42 7.98 3.01
C MET A 15 -3.23 8.71 1.68
N THR A 16 -4.08 9.70 1.39
CA THR A 16 -3.92 10.54 0.20
C THR A 16 -2.54 11.23 0.21
N ASP A 17 -2.15 11.76 1.36
CA ASP A 17 -0.86 12.42 1.54
C ASP A 17 0.31 11.43 1.40
N ILE A 18 0.19 10.23 1.98
CA ILE A 18 1.21 9.18 1.84
C ILE A 18 1.43 8.83 0.37
N TYR A 19 0.34 8.64 -0.38
CA TYR A 19 0.42 8.35 -1.81
C TYR A 19 1.18 9.45 -2.55
N ALA A 20 0.79 10.70 -2.35
CA ALA A 20 1.41 11.84 -3.00
C ALA A 20 2.91 11.94 -2.70
N ARG A 21 3.27 11.80 -1.42
CA ARG A 21 4.67 11.88 -1.00
C ARG A 21 5.50 10.72 -1.51
N ALA A 22 4.96 9.51 -1.49
CA ALA A 22 5.66 8.34 -2.02
C ALA A 22 5.97 8.51 -3.50
N VAL A 23 4.98 8.95 -4.28
CA VAL A 23 5.17 9.17 -5.73
C VAL A 23 6.18 10.28 -5.98
N ALA A 24 6.07 11.41 -5.28
CA ALA A 24 6.93 12.57 -5.49
C ALA A 24 8.39 12.32 -5.09
N GLU A 25 8.61 11.62 -3.99
CA GLU A 25 9.95 11.45 -3.43
C GLU A 25 10.63 10.16 -3.88
N LEU A 26 9.88 9.09 -4.13
CA LEU A 26 10.44 7.79 -4.51
C LEU A 26 10.30 7.50 -6.00
N GLY A 27 9.26 8.02 -6.65
CA GLY A 27 9.02 7.80 -8.08
C GLY A 27 10.20 8.17 -8.98
N PRO A 28 10.83 9.35 -8.81
CA PRO A 28 11.96 9.76 -9.65
C PRO A 28 13.17 8.84 -9.60
N LYS A 29 13.27 7.98 -8.59
CA LYS A 29 14.37 7.01 -8.48
C LYS A 29 14.29 5.92 -9.53
N SER A 30 13.10 5.65 -10.05
CA SER A 30 12.85 4.54 -10.99
C SER A 30 12.16 4.98 -12.28
N TYR A 31 11.57 6.17 -12.31
CA TYR A 31 10.76 6.63 -13.45
C TYR A 31 11.13 8.04 -13.88
N GLY A 32 10.91 8.34 -15.18
CA GLY A 32 11.10 9.68 -15.72
C GLY A 32 9.98 10.64 -15.28
N PRO A 33 10.18 11.96 -15.50
CA PRO A 33 9.21 12.97 -15.05
C PRO A 33 7.80 12.79 -15.59
N GLU A 34 7.66 12.34 -16.83
CA GLU A 34 6.34 12.12 -17.45
C GLU A 34 5.59 10.99 -16.76
N GLN A 35 6.28 9.89 -16.46
CA GLN A 35 5.69 8.74 -15.79
C GLN A 35 5.30 9.08 -14.35
N VAL A 36 6.15 9.84 -13.65
CA VAL A 36 5.85 10.31 -12.29
C VAL A 36 4.63 11.21 -12.30
N ALA A 37 4.51 12.11 -13.28
CA ALA A 37 3.36 13.01 -13.40
C ALA A 37 2.05 12.23 -13.62
N ILE A 38 2.08 11.21 -14.48
CA ILE A 38 0.91 10.36 -14.72
C ILE A 38 0.51 9.63 -13.43
N TRP A 39 1.48 9.04 -12.74
CA TRP A 39 1.25 8.33 -11.49
C TRP A 39 0.67 9.27 -10.42
N ALA A 40 1.23 10.48 -10.30
CA ALA A 40 0.72 11.49 -9.39
C ALA A 40 -0.73 11.89 -9.70
N SER A 41 -1.09 11.94 -10.99
CA SER A 41 -2.44 12.30 -11.42
C SER A 41 -3.51 11.27 -11.03
N LEU A 42 -3.09 10.04 -10.70
CA LEU A 42 -3.99 8.98 -10.27
C LEU A 42 -4.25 8.98 -8.75
N GLN A 43 -3.73 9.97 -8.04
CA GLN A 43 -3.89 10.10 -6.59
C GLN A 43 -5.36 10.12 -6.21
N PRO A 44 -5.82 9.15 -5.40
CA PRO A 44 -7.17 9.21 -4.87
C PRO A 44 -7.32 10.34 -3.85
N ASN A 45 -8.45 11.04 -3.88
CA ASN A 45 -8.76 11.99 -2.82
C ASN A 45 -9.32 11.23 -1.59
N PRO A 46 -9.48 11.89 -0.43
CA PRO A 46 -9.96 11.19 0.78
C PRO A 46 -11.30 10.48 0.60
N ASP A 47 -12.26 11.07 -0.11
CA ASP A 47 -13.56 10.44 -0.35
C ASP A 47 -13.43 9.18 -1.21
N GLN A 48 -12.54 9.22 -2.22
CA GLN A 48 -12.27 8.05 -3.05
C GLN A 48 -11.64 6.92 -2.24
N PHE A 49 -10.68 7.24 -1.34
CA PHE A 49 -10.10 6.22 -0.46
C PHE A 49 -11.14 5.62 0.48
N LYS A 50 -12.05 6.42 1.03
CA LYS A 50 -13.12 5.90 1.88
C LYS A 50 -14.00 4.90 1.14
N LYS A 51 -14.33 5.19 -0.11
CA LYS A 51 -15.14 4.28 -0.95
C LYS A 51 -14.38 3.01 -1.28
N LEU A 52 -13.12 3.13 -1.70
CA LEU A 52 -12.29 1.99 -2.07
C LEU A 52 -12.07 1.05 -0.89
N MET A 53 -11.73 1.61 0.28
CA MET A 53 -11.35 0.80 1.44
C MET A 53 -12.56 0.20 2.16
N THR A 54 -13.78 0.50 1.72
CA THR A 54 -15.01 -0.06 2.27
C THR A 54 -15.84 -0.82 1.23
N ASP A 55 -15.24 -1.14 0.09
CA ASP A 55 -15.93 -1.83 -1.03
C ASP A 55 -15.90 -3.36 -0.94
N GLY A 56 -15.41 -3.91 0.17
CA GLY A 56 -15.29 -5.35 0.37
C GLY A 56 -13.86 -5.85 0.45
N ARG A 57 -12.87 -4.99 0.15
CA ARG A 57 -11.47 -5.36 0.30
C ARG A 57 -11.02 -5.25 1.76
N TYR A 58 -9.96 -6.00 2.09
CA TYR A 58 -9.38 -5.97 3.42
C TYR A 58 -8.24 -4.94 3.43
N CYS A 59 -8.43 -3.85 4.16
CA CYS A 59 -7.44 -2.77 4.21
C CYS A 59 -6.81 -2.65 5.60
N LEU A 60 -5.49 -2.59 5.63
CA LEU A 60 -4.71 -2.39 6.86
C LEU A 60 -3.89 -1.12 6.76
N VAL A 61 -3.73 -0.46 7.90
CA VAL A 61 -2.84 0.69 8.03
C VAL A 61 -1.83 0.43 9.14
N ALA A 62 -0.60 0.87 8.91
CA ALA A 62 0.42 0.92 9.94
C ALA A 62 0.40 2.33 10.51
N VAL A 63 0.33 2.43 11.84
CA VAL A 63 0.21 3.72 12.52
C VAL A 63 1.34 3.89 13.53
N ASP A 64 1.72 5.15 13.75
CA ASP A 64 2.72 5.50 14.75
C ASP A 64 2.10 5.58 16.15
N GLN A 65 2.89 6.01 17.13
CA GLN A 65 2.44 6.10 18.53
C GLN A 65 1.30 7.10 18.73
N ASN A 66 1.07 8.00 17.79
CA ASN A 66 -0.03 8.97 17.81
C ASN A 66 -1.24 8.51 17.01
N ASP A 67 -1.28 7.23 16.63
CA ASP A 67 -2.35 6.62 15.82
C ASP A 67 -2.48 7.27 14.42
N ARG A 68 -1.39 7.85 13.91
CA ARG A 68 -1.34 8.46 12.58
C ARG A 68 -0.79 7.45 11.59
N ALA A 69 -1.48 7.28 10.46
CA ALA A 69 -1.06 6.34 9.41
C ALA A 69 0.30 6.74 8.83
N VAL A 70 1.19 5.76 8.68
CA VAL A 70 2.50 5.92 8.05
C VAL A 70 2.68 4.98 6.85
N ALA A 71 1.81 3.98 6.72
CA ALA A 71 1.78 3.08 5.57
C ALA A 71 0.40 2.44 5.49
N PHE A 72 0.04 1.99 4.30
CA PHE A 72 -1.24 1.30 4.11
C PHE A 72 -1.15 0.30 2.97
N GLY A 73 -2.05 -0.67 2.98
CA GLY A 73 -2.18 -1.64 1.91
C GLY A 73 -3.51 -2.35 1.98
N ASP A 74 -3.90 -2.98 0.88
CA ASP A 74 -5.15 -3.70 0.82
C ASP A 74 -5.04 -4.96 -0.03
N VAL A 75 -5.94 -5.89 0.22
CA VAL A 75 -6.13 -7.07 -0.61
C VAL A 75 -7.60 -7.21 -0.94
N GLU A 76 -7.90 -7.34 -2.23
CA GLU A 76 -9.26 -7.54 -2.72
C GLU A 76 -9.64 -9.02 -2.56
N PRO A 77 -10.96 -9.33 -2.57
CA PRO A 77 -11.41 -10.72 -2.35
C PRO A 77 -10.84 -11.76 -3.32
N ASP A 78 -10.39 -11.34 -4.50
CA ASP A 78 -9.78 -12.25 -5.48
C ASP A 78 -8.25 -12.39 -5.31
N GLY A 79 -7.68 -11.74 -4.30
CA GLY A 79 -6.24 -11.80 -4.04
C GLY A 79 -5.43 -10.64 -4.62
N HIS A 80 -6.08 -9.69 -5.29
CA HIS A 80 -5.38 -8.53 -5.86
C HIS A 80 -4.96 -7.56 -4.77
N ILE A 81 -3.66 -7.24 -4.74
CA ILE A 81 -3.13 -6.19 -3.88
C ILE A 81 -3.22 -4.88 -4.66
N GLY A 82 -4.17 -4.02 -4.27
CA GLY A 82 -4.42 -2.77 -4.99
C GLY A 82 -3.44 -1.67 -4.63
N PHE A 83 -3.22 -1.47 -3.33
CA PHE A 83 -2.28 -0.47 -2.83
C PHE A 83 -1.33 -1.12 -1.84
N LEU A 84 -0.09 -0.65 -1.82
CA LEU A 84 0.90 -0.99 -0.81
C LEU A 84 1.90 0.17 -0.79
N TYR A 85 1.65 1.14 0.06
CA TYR A 85 2.37 2.41 0.08
C TYR A 85 2.84 2.75 1.48
N ALA A 86 3.98 3.40 1.56
CA ALA A 86 4.54 3.88 2.83
C ALA A 86 5.01 5.32 2.69
N SER A 87 4.88 6.09 3.78
CA SER A 87 5.50 7.40 3.86
C SER A 87 7.01 7.26 3.67
N PRO A 88 7.65 8.16 2.91
CA PRO A 88 9.10 8.15 2.79
C PRO A 88 9.83 8.21 4.15
N ASP A 89 9.20 8.78 5.17
CA ASP A 89 9.77 8.88 6.52
C ASP A 89 10.05 7.51 7.16
N VAL A 90 9.33 6.47 6.75
CA VAL A 90 9.49 5.12 7.28
C VAL A 90 10.09 4.14 6.26
N ALA A 91 10.53 4.65 5.12
CA ALA A 91 11.18 3.81 4.11
C ALA A 91 12.44 3.15 4.69
N GLY A 92 12.62 1.87 4.41
CA GLY A 92 13.76 1.11 4.90
C GLY A 92 13.70 0.67 6.35
N THR A 93 12.57 0.91 7.04
CA THR A 93 12.42 0.54 8.45
C THR A 93 11.81 -0.85 8.67
N GLY A 94 11.38 -1.53 7.61
CA GLY A 94 10.70 -2.82 7.72
C GLY A 94 9.19 -2.72 7.91
N VAL A 95 8.62 -1.51 7.91
CA VAL A 95 7.17 -1.31 8.09
C VAL A 95 6.38 -1.98 6.96
N VAL A 96 6.83 -1.84 5.71
CA VAL A 96 6.13 -2.44 4.56
C VAL A 96 6.13 -3.97 4.66
N ALA A 97 7.24 -4.56 5.07
CA ALA A 97 7.32 -6.01 5.25
C ALA A 97 6.35 -6.50 6.33
N SER A 98 6.26 -5.78 7.45
CA SER A 98 5.32 -6.11 8.52
C SER A 98 3.88 -5.97 8.06
N LEU A 99 3.57 -4.90 7.35
CA LEU A 99 2.24 -4.63 6.80
C LEU A 99 1.85 -5.73 5.80
N TYR A 100 2.75 -6.07 4.88
CA TYR A 100 2.51 -7.13 3.91
C TYR A 100 2.24 -8.47 4.60
N GLY A 101 3.03 -8.81 5.63
CA GLY A 101 2.86 -10.05 6.38
C GLY A 101 1.47 -10.16 6.99
N GLU A 102 0.93 -9.06 7.53
CA GLU A 102 -0.42 -9.04 8.06
C GLU A 102 -1.49 -9.14 6.97
N LEU A 103 -1.26 -8.54 5.80
CA LEU A 103 -2.16 -8.70 4.65
C LEU A 103 -2.19 -10.15 4.17
N GLU A 104 -1.02 -10.80 4.11
CA GLU A 104 -0.92 -12.20 3.74
C GLU A 104 -1.66 -13.09 4.73
N ASN A 105 -1.49 -12.83 6.03
CA ASN A 105 -2.21 -13.56 7.07
C ASN A 105 -3.73 -13.39 6.94
N ALA A 106 -4.19 -12.17 6.65
CA ALA A 106 -5.61 -11.89 6.45
C ALA A 106 -6.14 -12.64 5.22
N ALA A 107 -5.38 -12.68 4.14
CA ALA A 107 -5.77 -13.40 2.93
C ALA A 107 -5.89 -14.90 3.21
N ASN A 108 -4.91 -15.47 3.93
CA ASN A 108 -4.95 -16.89 4.31
C ASN A 108 -6.16 -17.20 5.17
N ALA A 109 -6.51 -16.31 6.11
CA ALA A 109 -7.68 -16.49 6.97
C ALA A 109 -9.00 -16.48 6.20
N GLN A 110 -9.01 -15.83 5.02
CA GLN A 110 -10.19 -15.78 4.14
C GLN A 110 -10.14 -16.82 3.03
N ASN A 111 -9.20 -17.76 3.09
CA ASN A 111 -9.00 -18.81 2.10
C ASN A 111 -8.69 -18.29 0.70
N ILE A 112 -8.03 -17.14 0.61
CA ILE A 112 -7.54 -16.61 -0.65
C ILE A 112 -6.25 -17.36 -1.00
N GLY A 113 -6.28 -18.17 -2.06
CA GLY A 113 -5.19 -19.07 -2.39
C GLY A 113 -4.05 -18.44 -3.19
N LYS A 114 -4.24 -17.23 -3.73
CA LYS A 114 -3.26 -16.61 -4.60
C LYS A 114 -3.31 -15.10 -4.45
N LEU A 115 -2.13 -14.47 -4.28
CA LEU A 115 -1.98 -13.01 -4.25
C LEU A 115 -1.30 -12.57 -5.55
N TYR A 116 -1.72 -11.42 -6.08
CA TYR A 116 -1.11 -10.84 -7.26
C TYR A 116 -1.21 -9.31 -7.22
N SER A 117 -0.34 -8.65 -7.98
CA SER A 117 -0.32 -7.19 -8.06
C SER A 117 0.34 -6.73 -9.35
N GLU A 118 -0.09 -5.59 -9.87
CA GLU A 118 0.59 -4.87 -10.92
C GLU A 118 1.66 -3.97 -10.26
N ALA A 119 2.76 -4.57 -9.86
CA ALA A 119 3.78 -3.89 -9.07
C ALA A 119 4.53 -2.83 -9.86
N SER A 120 4.67 -1.64 -9.28
CA SER A 120 5.61 -0.64 -9.77
C SER A 120 7.05 -1.17 -9.62
N GLU A 121 8.00 -0.54 -10.31
CA GLU A 121 9.42 -0.90 -10.13
C GLU A 121 9.85 -0.73 -8.67
N LEU A 122 9.27 0.23 -7.95
CA LEU A 122 9.56 0.43 -6.53
C LEU A 122 9.10 -0.74 -5.67
N ALA A 123 7.96 -1.34 -5.99
CA ALA A 123 7.39 -2.45 -5.21
C ALA A 123 7.88 -3.82 -5.69
N LYS A 124 8.29 -3.94 -6.95
CA LYS A 124 8.67 -5.21 -7.58
C LYS A 124 9.76 -5.94 -6.80
N SER A 125 10.84 -5.26 -6.47
CA SER A 125 11.96 -5.85 -5.73
C SER A 125 11.51 -6.38 -4.38
N PHE A 126 10.67 -5.63 -3.68
CA PHE A 126 10.10 -6.05 -2.41
C PHE A 126 9.26 -7.32 -2.57
N LEU A 127 8.35 -7.34 -3.53
CA LEU A 127 7.44 -8.49 -3.75
C LEU A 127 8.19 -9.75 -4.14
N LEU A 128 9.24 -9.62 -4.97
CA LEU A 128 10.07 -10.77 -5.33
C LEU A 128 10.72 -11.40 -4.10
N LYS A 129 11.15 -10.60 -3.13
CA LYS A 129 11.71 -11.10 -1.88
C LYS A 129 10.67 -11.83 -1.03
N GLN A 130 9.39 -11.53 -1.21
CA GLN A 130 8.30 -12.20 -0.51
C GLN A 130 7.84 -13.49 -1.21
N GLY A 131 8.51 -13.89 -2.29
CA GLY A 131 8.20 -15.12 -3.00
C GLY A 131 7.32 -14.93 -4.23
N PHE A 132 7.02 -13.70 -4.61
CA PHE A 132 6.27 -13.42 -5.84
C PHE A 132 7.15 -13.71 -7.05
N SER A 133 6.51 -14.07 -8.17
CA SER A 133 7.19 -14.21 -9.46
C SER A 133 6.50 -13.33 -10.50
N VAL A 134 7.28 -12.93 -11.51
CA VAL A 134 6.74 -12.13 -12.62
C VAL A 134 5.94 -13.04 -13.54
N VAL A 135 4.71 -12.62 -13.86
CA VAL A 135 3.85 -13.30 -14.82
C VAL A 135 3.55 -12.31 -15.94
N GLU A 136 3.84 -12.70 -17.16
CA GLU A 136 3.61 -11.88 -18.34
C GLU A 136 2.36 -12.33 -19.10
#